data_1aeec6ed1237325a6b34961efb93cd36
#
_entry.id   1aeec6ed1237325a6b34961efb93cd36
#
_cell.length_a   1.000
_cell.length_b   1.000
_cell.length_c   1.000
_cell.angle_alpha   90.00
_cell.angle_beta   90.00
_cell.angle_gamma   90.00
#
_symmetry.space_group_name_H-M   'P 1'
#
loop_
_entity.id
_entity.type
_entity.pdbx_description
1 polymer ?
#
loop_
_entity_poly.entity_id
_entity_poly.type
_entity_poly.pdbx_seq_one_letter_code
_entity_poly.pdbx_strand_id
1 'polypeptide(L)'
;MMPIFGDAQPSQPVSQPAAEVMDAGSTHAETLNGGAILPIRAIRAPSSSSAQARHIALIGTFAPRKCGIATFTSDVFAQLGEYNPEVAVDVYALDDGRQPLVYQGVTQVIASKRAESYLEAARNINESDVDAVWLQHEYGIYGGPDGEMVCDFVDRLVAPLIVTFHTVLGEPSPRHDAITRHLISRASRIMVMSNHGRDILISDYGAPAESIEVIAHGAPDRPFGRETEFKAALGHTGRNVLMTFGLLGPGKGLEQMIEALPAIVKRHPETVYRIVGATHPNLVAEQGETYREALQAQARRLGVDAHIYWDDRFLDNTELLDQLEACDIYVTPYLNLQQATSGTLSYAVALGKAVVSTPYVHARELLADGVGVLVEPHSSSAIAEAVNRLLDDPARLAATKRRAYARG
;
A
#
# COMPACT_ATOMS: atom_id res chain seq x y z
N MET A 1 39.26 -38.35 8.92
CA MET A 1 38.85 -39.71 9.29
C MET A 1 37.37 -39.84 8.94
N MET A 2 37.10 -40.27 7.72
CA MET A 2 35.85 -40.95 7.33
C MET A 2 35.93 -42.38 7.83
N PRO A 3 34.84 -43.16 7.95
CA PRO A 3 33.73 -43.40 7.01
C PRO A 3 32.38 -43.61 7.74
N ILE A 4 31.19 -43.95 7.21
CA ILE A 4 30.81 -44.97 6.18
C ILE A 4 29.33 -44.74 5.79
N PHE A 5 29.04 -45.04 4.53
CA PHE A 5 27.72 -45.14 3.87
C PHE A 5 26.75 -46.16 4.49
N GLY A 6 25.46 -45.95 4.28
CA GLY A 6 24.40 -46.94 4.43
C GLY A 6 23.27 -46.65 3.46
N ASP A 7 23.22 -47.41 2.34
CA ASP A 7 22.18 -47.45 1.34
C ASP A 7 20.88 -48.06 1.86
N ALA A 8 19.72 -47.57 1.45
CA ALA A 8 18.47 -48.34 1.43
C ALA A 8 17.62 -47.95 0.22
N GLN A 9 17.30 -48.92 -0.60
CA GLN A 9 16.57 -48.94 -1.86
C GLN A 9 15.04 -48.74 -1.68
N PRO A 10 14.32 -48.49 -2.80
CA PRO A 10 12.92 -48.08 -2.80
C PRO A 10 11.94 -49.25 -2.82
N SER A 11 10.78 -49.08 -2.19
CA SER A 11 9.64 -50.00 -2.29
C SER A 11 8.54 -49.41 -3.19
N GLN A 12 8.05 -50.28 -4.06
CA GLN A 12 7.05 -50.09 -5.12
C GLN A 12 5.59 -49.96 -4.62
N PRO A 13 4.66 -49.59 -5.49
CA PRO A 13 3.32 -49.12 -5.14
C PRO A 13 2.30 -50.26 -4.93
N VAL A 14 1.30 -50.03 -4.08
CA VAL A 14 0.15 -50.91 -3.93
C VAL A 14 -1.09 -50.24 -4.52
N SER A 15 -1.74 -51.04 -5.33
CA SER A 15 -2.95 -50.87 -6.13
C SER A 15 -4.21 -50.47 -5.37
N GLN A 16 -5.07 -49.71 -6.04
CA GLN A 16 -6.49 -49.51 -5.72
C GLN A 16 -7.29 -50.79 -5.76
N PRO A 17 -8.47 -50.81 -5.13
CA PRO A 17 -9.63 -51.33 -5.83
C PRO A 17 -10.83 -50.39 -5.88
N ALA A 18 -11.68 -50.74 -6.84
CA ALA A 18 -12.74 -50.01 -7.48
C ALA A 18 -14.01 -49.78 -6.63
N ALA A 19 -14.85 -48.92 -7.20
CA ALA A 19 -16.17 -48.49 -6.80
C ALA A 19 -17.17 -49.63 -6.50
N GLU A 20 -18.07 -49.38 -5.56
CA GLU A 20 -19.43 -49.90 -5.60
C GLU A 20 -20.45 -48.81 -5.26
N VAL A 21 -21.40 -48.69 -6.15
CA VAL A 21 -22.62 -47.89 -6.07
C VAL A 21 -23.65 -48.70 -5.32
N MET A 22 -24.28 -48.15 -4.31
CA MET A 22 -25.57 -48.64 -3.83
C MET A 22 -26.48 -47.48 -3.43
N ASP A 23 -27.69 -47.62 -3.91
CA ASP A 23 -28.81 -46.71 -3.90
C ASP A 23 -29.70 -46.89 -2.66
N ALA A 24 -30.49 -45.81 -2.41
CA ALA A 24 -31.79 -45.79 -1.76
C ALA A 24 -31.97 -46.03 -0.24
N GLY A 25 -32.55 -45.00 0.36
CA GLY A 25 -33.76 -45.27 1.15
C GLY A 25 -33.84 -44.72 2.55
N SER A 26 -34.80 -43.83 2.71
CA SER A 26 -35.70 -43.68 3.86
C SER A 26 -35.34 -42.84 5.05
N THR A 27 -35.98 -41.67 5.07
CA THR A 27 -36.65 -40.95 6.20
C THR A 27 -36.46 -41.44 7.62
N HIS A 28 -35.96 -40.57 8.50
CA HIS A 28 -36.58 -40.30 9.79
C HIS A 28 -36.32 -38.83 10.23
N ALA A 29 -37.44 -38.16 10.47
CA ALA A 29 -37.44 -36.82 11.07
C ALA A 29 -37.34 -36.96 12.58
N GLU A 30 -36.42 -36.22 13.19
CA GLU A 30 -36.52 -35.86 14.62
C GLU A 30 -36.44 -34.34 14.74
N THR A 31 -37.53 -33.81 15.27
CA THR A 31 -37.74 -32.41 15.62
C THR A 31 -37.00 -32.08 16.92
N LEU A 32 -36.09 -31.10 16.85
CA LEU A 32 -35.66 -30.37 18.04
C LEU A 32 -35.61 -28.87 17.73
N ASN A 33 -36.57 -28.17 18.38
CA ASN A 33 -36.61 -26.77 18.81
C ASN A 33 -35.88 -25.64 18.05
N GLY A 34 -36.66 -24.82 17.30
CA GLY A 34 -36.89 -23.43 17.57
C GLY A 34 -35.66 -22.49 17.52
N GLY A 35 -34.99 -22.35 16.37
CA GLY A 35 -34.27 -21.15 16.01
C GLY A 35 -34.59 -20.85 14.54
N ALA A 36 -35.20 -19.71 14.27
CA ALA A 36 -35.52 -19.31 12.92
C ALA A 36 -34.22 -19.09 12.12
N ILE A 37 -33.84 -20.09 11.34
CA ILE A 37 -32.80 -19.95 10.29
C ILE A 37 -33.46 -19.13 9.20
N LEU A 38 -33.03 -17.85 9.07
CA LEU A 38 -33.39 -17.04 7.92
C LEU A 38 -32.86 -17.75 6.67
N PRO A 39 -33.68 -17.86 5.60
CA PRO A 39 -33.26 -18.55 4.39
C PRO A 39 -32.02 -17.83 3.80
N ILE A 40 -30.95 -18.58 3.55
CA ILE A 40 -29.83 -18.15 2.75
C ILE A 40 -30.41 -17.75 1.39
N ARG A 41 -30.54 -16.46 1.17
CA ARG A 41 -30.93 -15.94 -0.16
C ARG A 41 -29.82 -16.35 -1.15
N ALA A 42 -30.19 -17.13 -2.14
CA ALA A 42 -29.28 -17.57 -3.17
C ALA A 42 -28.47 -16.39 -3.71
N ILE A 43 -27.15 -16.53 -3.73
CA ILE A 43 -26.23 -15.58 -4.38
C ILE A 43 -26.77 -15.36 -5.80
N ARG A 44 -27.18 -14.14 -6.09
CA ARG A 44 -27.68 -13.77 -7.42
C ARG A 44 -26.51 -13.94 -8.39
N ALA A 45 -26.57 -14.92 -9.26
CA ALA A 45 -25.61 -15.05 -10.36
C ALA A 45 -25.59 -13.71 -11.13
N PRO A 46 -24.41 -13.20 -11.52
CA PRO A 46 -24.31 -11.97 -12.28
C PRO A 46 -25.12 -12.15 -13.58
N SER A 47 -26.19 -11.37 -13.74
CA SER A 47 -26.90 -11.27 -15.00
C SER A 47 -25.93 -10.66 -16.01
N SER A 48 -25.82 -11.25 -17.20
CA SER A 48 -24.94 -10.84 -18.29
C SER A 48 -25.41 -9.57 -19.02
N SER A 49 -25.88 -8.57 -18.29
CA SER A 49 -26.01 -7.20 -18.77
C SER A 49 -24.98 -6.39 -17.97
N SER A 50 -24.14 -5.63 -18.65
CA SER A 50 -23.20 -4.68 -18.05
C SER A 50 -23.98 -3.54 -17.39
N ALA A 51 -24.70 -3.84 -16.31
CA ALA A 51 -25.28 -2.81 -15.46
C ALA A 51 -24.13 -2.12 -14.74
N GLN A 52 -23.85 -0.89 -15.11
CA GLN A 52 -22.89 -0.03 -14.43
C GLN A 52 -23.36 0.16 -12.99
N ALA A 53 -22.48 -0.09 -12.01
CA ALA A 53 -22.79 0.19 -10.62
C ALA A 53 -23.10 1.68 -10.46
N ARG A 54 -24.19 2.01 -9.81
CA ARG A 54 -24.64 3.38 -9.58
C ARG A 54 -24.52 3.79 -8.13
N HIS A 55 -24.41 2.83 -7.22
CA HIS A 55 -24.28 3.07 -5.79
C HIS A 55 -23.27 2.06 -5.22
N ILE A 56 -22.20 2.56 -4.59
CA ILE A 56 -21.19 1.73 -3.97
C ILE A 56 -20.95 2.09 -2.50
N ALA A 57 -20.64 1.08 -1.68
CA ALA A 57 -20.11 1.28 -0.35
C ALA A 57 -18.58 1.21 -0.41
N LEU A 58 -17.90 2.32 -0.12
CA LEU A 58 -16.42 2.41 -0.07
C LEU A 58 -15.94 2.26 1.37
N ILE A 59 -15.11 1.25 1.64
CA ILE A 59 -14.70 0.88 2.99
C ILE A 59 -13.19 0.98 3.12
N GLY A 60 -12.71 1.74 4.09
CA GLY A 60 -11.29 1.90 4.39
C GLY A 60 -11.07 2.93 5.51
N THR A 61 -9.83 3.19 5.85
CA THR A 61 -9.54 4.41 6.62
C THR A 61 -9.77 5.63 5.73
N PHE A 62 -10.20 6.74 6.33
CA PHE A 62 -10.61 7.94 5.60
C PHE A 62 -10.11 9.21 6.31
N ALA A 63 -10.08 10.35 5.61
CA ALA A 63 -9.79 11.64 6.22
C ALA A 63 -10.77 11.94 7.37
N PRO A 64 -10.32 12.53 8.49
CA PRO A 64 -9.03 13.20 8.71
C PRO A 64 -7.92 12.30 9.29
N ARG A 65 -8.07 10.97 9.24
CA ARG A 65 -7.02 10.05 9.71
C ARG A 65 -5.75 10.24 8.86
N LYS A 66 -4.61 10.40 9.55
CA LYS A 66 -3.29 10.63 8.91
C LYS A 66 -2.60 9.31 8.62
N CYS A 67 -2.93 8.67 7.51
CA CYS A 67 -2.22 7.48 6.99
C CYS A 67 -2.41 7.36 5.47
N GLY A 68 -1.51 6.60 4.81
CA GLY A 68 -1.51 6.43 3.36
C GLY A 68 -2.82 5.86 2.80
N ILE A 69 -3.44 4.89 3.51
CA ILE A 69 -4.71 4.31 3.08
C ILE A 69 -5.86 5.33 3.17
N ALA A 70 -5.86 6.18 4.21
CA ALA A 70 -6.88 7.23 4.33
C ALA A 70 -6.75 8.26 3.20
N THR A 71 -5.53 8.65 2.84
CA THR A 71 -5.28 9.52 1.68
C THR A 71 -5.79 8.86 0.41
N PHE A 72 -5.39 7.61 0.14
CA PHE A 72 -5.83 6.86 -1.04
C PHE A 72 -7.35 6.74 -1.13
N THR A 73 -8.02 6.35 -0.02
CA THR A 73 -9.48 6.19 -0.01
C THR A 73 -10.19 7.53 -0.24
N SER A 74 -9.67 8.61 0.34
CA SER A 74 -10.22 9.95 0.15
C SER A 74 -10.02 10.47 -1.27
N ASP A 75 -8.85 10.19 -1.88
CA ASP A 75 -8.57 10.54 -3.27
C ASP A 75 -9.47 9.76 -4.23
N VAL A 76 -9.67 8.45 -4.00
CA VAL A 76 -10.63 7.63 -4.78
C VAL A 76 -12.04 8.20 -4.68
N PHE A 77 -12.49 8.54 -3.47
CA PHE A 77 -13.81 9.14 -3.27
C PHE A 77 -13.96 10.46 -4.03
N ALA A 78 -12.97 11.35 -3.93
CA ALA A 78 -12.98 12.64 -4.62
C ALA A 78 -12.98 12.47 -6.15
N GLN A 79 -12.15 11.57 -6.68
CA GLN A 79 -12.04 11.32 -8.11
C GLN A 79 -13.31 10.64 -8.69
N LEU A 80 -13.93 9.74 -7.93
CA LEU A 80 -15.23 9.19 -8.33
C LEU A 80 -16.29 10.29 -8.43
N GLY A 81 -16.36 11.20 -7.46
CA GLY A 81 -17.30 12.33 -7.49
C GLY A 81 -17.03 13.30 -8.64
N GLU A 82 -15.77 13.48 -9.05
CA GLU A 82 -15.40 14.37 -10.16
C GLU A 82 -15.65 13.75 -11.54
N TYR A 83 -15.23 12.49 -11.74
CA TYR A 83 -15.25 11.85 -13.08
C TYR A 83 -16.43 10.92 -13.33
N ASN A 84 -17.12 10.49 -12.26
CA ASN A 84 -18.28 9.61 -12.32
C ASN A 84 -19.40 10.10 -11.38
N PRO A 85 -19.89 11.34 -11.55
CA PRO A 85 -20.84 11.96 -10.62
C PRO A 85 -22.20 11.24 -10.56
N GLU A 86 -22.48 10.33 -11.50
CA GLU A 86 -23.65 9.46 -11.52
C GLU A 86 -23.55 8.28 -10.54
N VAL A 87 -22.35 8.03 -9.97
CA VAL A 87 -22.10 6.95 -9.00
C VAL A 87 -22.23 7.53 -7.58
N ALA A 88 -23.25 7.13 -6.85
CA ALA A 88 -23.36 7.43 -5.44
C ALA A 88 -22.33 6.62 -4.63
N VAL A 89 -21.66 7.25 -3.68
CA VAL A 89 -20.63 6.60 -2.86
C VAL A 89 -20.93 6.81 -1.37
N ASP A 90 -21.25 5.73 -0.67
CA ASP A 90 -21.36 5.69 0.78
C ASP A 90 -20.00 5.32 1.40
N VAL A 91 -19.44 6.18 2.22
CA VAL A 91 -18.16 5.96 2.88
C VAL A 91 -18.33 5.36 4.25
N TYR A 92 -17.71 4.20 4.49
CA TYR A 92 -17.62 3.53 5.77
C TYR A 92 -16.18 3.62 6.28
N ALA A 93 -15.93 4.57 7.19
CA ALA A 93 -14.58 4.92 7.64
C ALA A 93 -14.14 4.07 8.83
N LEU A 94 -13.01 3.36 8.70
CA LEU A 94 -12.39 2.61 9.80
C LEU A 94 -11.64 3.56 10.75
N ASP A 95 -11.96 3.48 12.04
CA ASP A 95 -11.28 4.24 13.10
C ASP A 95 -10.82 3.30 14.24
N ASP A 96 -9.58 3.45 14.67
CA ASP A 96 -9.01 2.67 15.78
C ASP A 96 -9.19 3.31 17.16
N GLY A 97 -9.82 4.49 17.21
CA GLY A 97 -10.11 5.22 18.44
C GLY A 97 -8.88 5.77 19.19
N ARG A 98 -7.70 5.77 18.58
CA ARG A 98 -6.47 6.28 19.23
C ARG A 98 -6.42 7.79 19.32
N GLN A 99 -7.13 8.48 18.43
CA GLN A 99 -7.24 9.93 18.40
C GLN A 99 -8.71 10.34 18.31
N PRO A 100 -9.13 11.46 18.92
CA PRO A 100 -10.47 11.97 18.75
C PRO A 100 -10.64 12.62 17.36
N LEU A 101 -11.00 11.82 16.37
CA LEU A 101 -11.23 12.29 15.00
C LEU A 101 -12.71 12.60 14.78
N VAL A 102 -12.99 13.69 14.05
CA VAL A 102 -14.33 14.06 13.61
C VAL A 102 -14.41 13.85 12.10
N TYR A 103 -15.11 12.81 11.68
CA TYR A 103 -15.31 12.50 10.28
C TYR A 103 -16.44 13.34 9.68
N GLN A 104 -16.21 13.86 8.48
CA GLN A 104 -17.21 14.61 7.71
C GLN A 104 -17.51 13.90 6.40
N GLY A 105 -18.76 13.89 5.97
CA GLY A 105 -19.15 13.28 4.69
C GLY A 105 -19.03 11.76 4.64
N VAL A 106 -18.97 11.08 5.80
CA VAL A 106 -19.00 9.62 5.87
C VAL A 106 -20.38 9.14 6.29
N THR A 107 -20.79 8.00 5.73
CA THR A 107 -22.08 7.38 6.05
C THR A 107 -22.05 6.76 7.44
N GLN A 108 -20.92 6.10 7.78
CA GLN A 108 -20.73 5.49 9.10
C GLN A 108 -19.25 5.41 9.46
N VAL A 109 -18.95 5.52 10.76
CA VAL A 109 -17.62 5.19 11.31
C VAL A 109 -17.65 3.78 11.90
N ILE A 110 -16.74 2.93 11.44
CA ILE A 110 -16.53 1.57 11.97
C ILE A 110 -15.42 1.63 13.01
N ALA A 111 -15.77 1.39 14.28
CA ALA A 111 -14.76 1.23 15.33
C ALA A 111 -13.97 -0.07 15.11
N SER A 112 -12.79 0.05 14.50
CA SER A 112 -12.04 -1.09 13.94
C SER A 112 -11.64 -2.16 14.95
N LYS A 113 -11.65 -1.85 16.25
CA LYS A 113 -11.36 -2.80 17.35
C LYS A 113 -12.59 -3.45 17.98
N ARG A 114 -13.79 -3.17 17.45
CA ARG A 114 -15.06 -3.65 18.02
C ARG A 114 -15.83 -4.48 17.00
N ALA A 115 -15.97 -5.76 17.27
CA ALA A 115 -16.67 -6.70 16.36
C ALA A 115 -18.13 -6.25 16.07
N GLU A 116 -18.84 -5.72 17.08
CA GLU A 116 -20.20 -5.24 16.93
C GLU A 116 -20.33 -4.12 15.89
N SER A 117 -19.29 -3.27 15.77
CA SER A 117 -19.29 -2.17 14.81
C SER A 117 -19.21 -2.68 13.35
N TYR A 118 -18.51 -3.78 13.11
CA TYR A 118 -18.51 -4.44 11.79
C TYR A 118 -19.86 -5.08 11.47
N LEU A 119 -20.50 -5.70 12.48
CA LEU A 119 -21.84 -6.31 12.31
C LEU A 119 -22.88 -5.26 11.96
N GLU A 120 -22.83 -4.12 12.64
CA GLU A 120 -23.74 -2.99 12.39
C GLU A 120 -23.50 -2.42 10.98
N ALA A 121 -22.23 -2.20 10.59
CA ALA A 121 -21.90 -1.69 9.26
C ALA A 121 -22.36 -2.66 8.16
N ALA A 122 -22.11 -3.97 8.30
CA ALA A 122 -22.56 -4.96 7.33
C ALA A 122 -24.09 -4.98 7.20
N ARG A 123 -24.83 -4.84 8.31
CA ARG A 123 -26.29 -4.74 8.28
C ARG A 123 -26.75 -3.49 7.54
N ASN A 124 -26.19 -2.31 7.85
CA ASN A 124 -26.55 -1.05 7.22
C ASN A 124 -26.28 -1.09 5.72
N ILE A 125 -25.14 -1.68 5.29
CA ILE A 125 -24.81 -1.88 3.87
C ILE A 125 -25.83 -2.80 3.20
N ASN A 126 -26.21 -3.90 3.85
CA ASN A 126 -27.18 -4.85 3.28
C ASN A 126 -28.62 -4.30 3.24
N GLU A 127 -28.95 -3.36 4.08
CA GLU A 127 -30.25 -2.66 4.11
C GLU A 127 -30.29 -1.48 3.12
N SER A 128 -29.13 -1.02 2.62
CA SER A 128 -29.03 -0.02 1.57
C SER A 128 -29.10 -0.66 0.17
N ASP A 129 -29.36 0.17 -0.86
CA ASP A 129 -29.48 -0.28 -2.24
C ASP A 129 -28.11 -0.23 -2.96
N VAL A 130 -27.01 -0.61 -2.30
CA VAL A 130 -25.69 -0.63 -2.93
C VAL A 130 -25.56 -1.77 -3.94
N ASP A 131 -25.01 -1.44 -5.11
CA ASP A 131 -24.73 -2.39 -6.17
C ASP A 131 -23.44 -3.21 -5.93
N ALA A 132 -22.49 -2.61 -5.21
CA ALA A 132 -21.20 -3.24 -4.87
C ALA A 132 -20.60 -2.65 -3.60
N VAL A 133 -19.74 -3.45 -2.95
CA VAL A 133 -18.90 -3.01 -1.84
C VAL A 133 -17.45 -2.97 -2.31
N TRP A 134 -16.77 -1.83 -2.13
CA TRP A 134 -15.36 -1.68 -2.47
C TRP A 134 -14.52 -1.54 -1.20
N LEU A 135 -13.79 -2.59 -0.87
CA LEU A 135 -12.98 -2.72 0.33
C LEU A 135 -11.52 -2.38 0.05
N GLN A 136 -10.96 -1.44 0.84
CA GLN A 136 -9.52 -1.18 0.87
C GLN A 136 -8.88 -2.09 1.91
N HIS A 137 -8.07 -3.06 1.48
CA HIS A 137 -7.44 -4.01 2.40
C HIS A 137 -5.97 -3.66 2.66
N GLU A 138 -5.69 -3.46 3.95
CA GLU A 138 -4.36 -3.44 4.56
C GLU A 138 -4.50 -4.05 5.95
N TYR A 139 -3.66 -5.01 6.31
CA TYR A 139 -3.80 -5.77 7.56
C TYR A 139 -3.91 -4.88 8.81
N GLY A 140 -3.08 -3.81 8.84
CA GLY A 140 -2.97 -2.93 10.00
C GLY A 140 -4.13 -1.98 10.26
N ILE A 141 -5.13 -1.90 9.38
CA ILE A 141 -6.29 -0.99 9.56
C ILE A 141 -7.50 -1.68 10.17
N TYR A 142 -7.56 -3.00 10.13
CA TYR A 142 -8.64 -3.80 10.72
C TYR A 142 -8.31 -4.25 12.14
N GLY A 143 -9.34 -4.63 12.89
CA GLY A 143 -9.20 -5.15 14.24
C GLY A 143 -8.93 -6.64 14.30
N GLY A 144 -8.65 -7.11 15.51
CA GLY A 144 -8.24 -8.48 15.77
C GLY A 144 -6.77 -8.72 15.44
N PRO A 145 -6.23 -9.90 15.77
CA PRO A 145 -4.90 -10.30 15.37
C PRO A 145 -4.73 -10.25 13.85
N ASP A 146 -3.71 -9.49 13.39
CA ASP A 146 -3.38 -9.30 11.96
C ASP A 146 -4.54 -8.75 11.09
N GLY A 147 -5.58 -8.15 11.72
CA GLY A 147 -6.71 -7.58 10.99
C GLY A 147 -7.84 -8.57 10.68
N GLU A 148 -7.88 -9.74 11.32
CA GLU A 148 -8.80 -10.86 11.01
C GLU A 148 -10.29 -10.52 11.10
N MET A 149 -10.68 -9.44 11.82
CA MET A 149 -12.09 -9.03 11.92
C MET A 149 -12.71 -8.66 10.56
N VAL A 150 -11.90 -8.36 9.54
CA VAL A 150 -12.38 -8.12 8.18
C VAL A 150 -13.07 -9.35 7.60
N CYS A 151 -12.65 -10.57 7.97
CA CYS A 151 -13.24 -11.81 7.47
C CYS A 151 -14.70 -11.96 7.90
N ASP A 152 -14.97 -11.77 9.18
CA ASP A 152 -16.33 -11.80 9.72
C ASP A 152 -17.23 -10.72 9.13
N PHE A 153 -16.66 -9.58 8.79
CA PHE A 153 -17.36 -8.47 8.15
C PHE A 153 -17.79 -8.85 6.72
N VAL A 154 -16.83 -9.30 5.88
CA VAL A 154 -17.13 -9.60 4.47
C VAL A 154 -18.07 -10.81 4.31
N ASP A 155 -18.07 -11.73 5.26
CA ASP A 155 -18.98 -12.90 5.25
C ASP A 155 -20.46 -12.50 5.38
N ARG A 156 -20.72 -11.35 5.95
CA ARG A 156 -22.09 -10.83 6.15
C ARG A 156 -22.59 -9.96 4.99
N LEU A 157 -21.69 -9.58 4.08
CA LEU A 157 -22.06 -8.77 2.93
C LEU A 157 -22.80 -9.58 1.87
N VAL A 158 -23.89 -9.02 1.35
CA VAL A 158 -24.71 -9.63 0.30
C VAL A 158 -24.33 -9.10 -1.08
N ALA A 159 -24.03 -7.81 -1.19
CA ALA A 159 -23.59 -7.19 -2.45
C ALA A 159 -22.24 -7.75 -2.92
N PRO A 160 -21.96 -7.75 -4.24
CA PRO A 160 -20.67 -8.12 -4.80
C PRO A 160 -19.52 -7.34 -4.15
N LEU A 161 -18.44 -8.05 -3.78
CA LEU A 161 -17.28 -7.48 -3.10
C LEU A 161 -16.14 -7.24 -4.10
N ILE A 162 -15.60 -6.02 -4.10
CA ILE A 162 -14.35 -5.65 -4.76
C ILE A 162 -13.32 -5.44 -3.66
N VAL A 163 -12.16 -6.08 -3.77
CA VAL A 163 -11.07 -5.94 -2.78
C VAL A 163 -9.86 -5.32 -3.44
N THR A 164 -9.41 -4.15 -2.94
CA THR A 164 -8.09 -3.61 -3.27
C THR A 164 -7.09 -4.09 -2.23
N PHE A 165 -6.10 -4.88 -2.65
CA PHE A 165 -4.98 -5.26 -1.78
C PHE A 165 -3.86 -4.22 -1.86
N HIS A 166 -3.65 -3.47 -0.78
CA HIS A 166 -2.51 -2.53 -0.66
C HIS A 166 -1.20 -3.24 -0.35
N THR A 167 -1.29 -4.38 0.32
CA THR A 167 -0.16 -5.28 0.57
C THR A 167 -0.50 -6.69 0.09
N VAL A 168 0.38 -7.28 -0.71
CA VAL A 168 0.36 -8.70 -1.10
C VAL A 168 1.67 -9.32 -0.63
N LEU A 169 1.60 -10.32 0.24
CA LEU A 169 2.77 -10.95 0.85
C LEU A 169 3.13 -12.24 0.10
N GLY A 170 4.38 -12.35 -0.38
CA GLY A 170 4.90 -13.59 -0.97
C GLY A 170 5.29 -14.64 0.10
N GLU A 171 5.59 -14.19 1.32
CA GLU A 171 5.93 -15.04 2.46
C GLU A 171 5.05 -14.64 3.66
N PRO A 172 3.75 -14.97 3.65
CA PRO A 172 2.83 -14.58 4.71
C PRO A 172 3.02 -15.41 5.98
N SER A 173 2.66 -14.85 7.14
CA SER A 173 2.38 -15.68 8.30
C SER A 173 1.14 -16.56 8.04
N PRO A 174 0.94 -17.66 8.78
CA PRO A 174 -0.25 -18.51 8.59
C PRO A 174 -1.57 -17.76 8.70
N ARG A 175 -1.62 -16.72 9.54
CA ARG A 175 -2.83 -15.88 9.69
C ARG A 175 -3.01 -14.93 8.54
N HIS A 176 -1.94 -14.25 8.08
CA HIS A 176 -2.01 -13.41 6.88
C HIS A 176 -2.43 -14.21 5.66
N ASP A 177 -1.90 -15.44 5.49
CA ASP A 177 -2.31 -16.34 4.40
C ASP A 177 -3.81 -16.66 4.48
N ALA A 178 -4.30 -17.04 5.66
CA ALA A 178 -5.71 -17.36 5.86
C ALA A 178 -6.64 -16.17 5.54
N ILE A 179 -6.29 -14.96 6.02
CA ILE A 179 -7.07 -13.74 5.74
C ILE A 179 -7.08 -13.45 4.23
N THR A 180 -5.93 -13.51 3.57
CA THR A 180 -5.84 -13.24 2.13
C THR A 180 -6.66 -14.21 1.32
N ARG A 181 -6.54 -15.54 1.58
CA ARG A 181 -7.35 -16.56 0.90
C ARG A 181 -8.84 -16.39 1.15
N HIS A 182 -9.20 -16.01 2.37
CA HIS A 182 -10.59 -15.75 2.71
C HIS A 182 -11.15 -14.59 1.88
N LEU A 183 -10.45 -13.46 1.84
CA LEU A 183 -10.86 -12.31 1.05
C LEU A 183 -10.94 -12.64 -0.46
N ILE A 184 -9.98 -13.37 -1.01
CA ILE A 184 -10.01 -13.85 -2.40
C ILE A 184 -11.27 -14.70 -2.65
N SER A 185 -11.61 -15.60 -1.75
CA SER A 185 -12.78 -16.47 -1.90
C SER A 185 -14.12 -15.71 -1.90
N ARG A 186 -14.15 -14.54 -1.26
CA ARG A 186 -15.33 -13.67 -1.17
C ARG A 186 -15.40 -12.61 -2.26
N ALA A 187 -14.25 -12.25 -2.84
CA ALA A 187 -14.15 -11.18 -3.83
C ALA A 187 -14.75 -11.57 -5.18
N SER A 188 -15.62 -10.73 -5.73
CA SER A 188 -16.08 -10.79 -7.12
C SER A 188 -15.04 -10.20 -8.06
N ARG A 189 -14.28 -9.22 -7.60
CA ARG A 189 -13.15 -8.60 -8.30
C ARG A 189 -12.06 -8.23 -7.30
N ILE A 190 -10.83 -8.27 -7.77
CA ILE A 190 -9.63 -7.95 -7.00
C ILE A 190 -8.88 -6.85 -7.74
N MET A 191 -8.46 -5.83 -7.04
CA MET A 191 -7.57 -4.79 -7.54
C MET A 191 -6.22 -4.91 -6.84
N VAL A 192 -5.14 -4.87 -7.63
CA VAL A 192 -3.76 -4.72 -7.15
C VAL A 192 -3.07 -3.61 -7.93
N MET A 193 -1.99 -3.06 -7.37
CA MET A 193 -1.31 -1.89 -7.95
C MET A 193 0.00 -2.25 -8.67
N SER A 194 0.30 -3.56 -8.79
CA SER A 194 1.51 -4.04 -9.48
C SER A 194 1.26 -5.41 -10.13
N ASN A 195 1.96 -5.68 -11.23
CA ASN A 195 1.92 -7.00 -11.87
C ASN A 195 2.47 -8.09 -10.94
N HIS A 196 3.48 -7.76 -10.15
CA HIS A 196 4.04 -8.70 -9.18
C HIS A 196 3.00 -9.10 -8.11
N GLY A 197 2.22 -8.14 -7.60
CA GLY A 197 1.11 -8.44 -6.67
C GLY A 197 0.08 -9.39 -7.29
N ARG A 198 -0.28 -9.16 -8.55
CA ARG A 198 -1.15 -10.08 -9.31
C ARG A 198 -0.54 -11.47 -9.42
N ASP A 199 0.74 -11.55 -9.79
CA ASP A 199 1.42 -12.83 -10.01
C ASP A 199 1.51 -13.64 -8.71
N ILE A 200 1.78 -13.02 -7.56
CA ILE A 200 1.72 -13.67 -6.23
C ILE A 200 0.29 -14.17 -5.93
N LEU A 201 -0.74 -13.34 -6.15
CA LEU A 201 -2.13 -13.76 -5.88
C LEU A 201 -2.52 -14.99 -6.72
N ILE A 202 -2.05 -15.08 -7.96
CA ILE A 202 -2.31 -16.24 -8.83
C ILE A 202 -1.48 -17.44 -8.39
N SER A 203 -0.15 -17.30 -8.25
CA SER A 203 0.76 -18.43 -8.03
C SER A 203 0.66 -19.00 -6.62
N ASP A 204 0.60 -18.14 -5.60
CA ASP A 204 0.77 -18.56 -4.21
C ASP A 204 -0.59 -18.72 -3.50
N TYR A 205 -1.57 -17.89 -3.89
CA TYR A 205 -2.90 -17.90 -3.29
C TYR A 205 -3.98 -18.57 -4.16
N GLY A 206 -3.69 -18.85 -5.44
CA GLY A 206 -4.63 -19.50 -6.35
C GLY A 206 -5.82 -18.63 -6.79
N ALA A 207 -5.66 -17.31 -6.77
CA ALA A 207 -6.70 -16.39 -7.21
C ALA A 207 -6.97 -16.56 -8.71
N PRO A 208 -8.24 -16.54 -9.17
CA PRO A 208 -8.56 -16.59 -10.59
C PRO A 208 -8.01 -15.37 -11.32
N ALA A 209 -7.19 -15.58 -12.34
CA ALA A 209 -6.53 -14.48 -13.08
C ALA A 209 -7.53 -13.47 -13.67
N GLU A 210 -8.69 -13.95 -14.12
CA GLU A 210 -9.78 -13.15 -14.68
C GLU A 210 -10.53 -12.29 -13.65
N SER A 211 -10.32 -12.56 -12.35
CA SER A 211 -10.90 -11.74 -11.28
C SER A 211 -10.00 -10.57 -10.88
N ILE A 212 -8.74 -10.53 -11.35
CA ILE A 212 -7.73 -9.57 -10.90
C ILE A 212 -7.50 -8.50 -11.97
N GLU A 213 -7.66 -7.24 -11.56
CA GLU A 213 -7.28 -6.06 -12.34
C GLU A 213 -6.03 -5.42 -11.74
N VAL A 214 -5.07 -5.10 -12.60
CA VAL A 214 -3.88 -4.32 -12.21
C VAL A 214 -4.14 -2.86 -12.57
N ILE A 215 -4.34 -2.04 -11.54
CA ILE A 215 -4.54 -0.59 -11.69
C ILE A 215 -3.43 0.10 -10.93
N ALA A 216 -2.55 0.80 -11.63
CA ALA A 216 -1.42 1.50 -11.00
C ALA A 216 -1.91 2.47 -9.92
N HIS A 217 -1.06 2.69 -8.90
CA HIS A 217 -1.37 3.66 -7.85
C HIS A 217 -1.53 5.06 -8.46
N GLY A 218 -2.69 5.67 -8.29
CA GLY A 218 -2.97 7.01 -8.77
C GLY A 218 -2.02 8.04 -8.18
N ALA A 219 -1.71 9.06 -8.95
CA ALA A 219 -0.89 10.19 -8.52
C ALA A 219 -1.46 11.49 -9.09
N PRO A 220 -1.28 12.63 -8.40
CA PRO A 220 -1.76 13.92 -8.89
C PRO A 220 -1.05 14.32 -10.18
N ASP A 221 -1.81 14.79 -11.17
CA ASP A 221 -1.25 15.37 -12.39
C ASP A 221 -0.80 16.83 -12.14
N ARG A 222 0.48 17.11 -12.41
CA ARG A 222 1.08 18.44 -12.33
C ARG A 222 2.00 18.69 -13.52
N PRO A 223 2.07 19.94 -14.05
CA PRO A 223 2.94 20.26 -15.17
C PRO A 223 4.41 19.97 -14.87
N PHE A 224 5.12 19.40 -15.85
CA PHE A 224 6.53 19.05 -15.73
C PHE A 224 7.45 20.30 -15.73
N GLY A 225 8.55 20.24 -14.95
CA GLY A 225 9.67 21.18 -15.07
C GLY A 225 9.52 22.47 -14.25
N ARG A 226 8.78 22.43 -13.15
CA ARG A 226 8.52 23.62 -12.29
C ARG A 226 9.47 23.73 -11.09
N GLU A 227 10.58 22.94 -11.05
CA GLU A 227 11.48 22.89 -9.90
C GLU A 227 12.04 24.26 -9.51
N THR A 228 12.39 25.11 -10.49
CA THR A 228 12.96 26.43 -10.23
C THR A 228 11.99 27.34 -9.46
N GLU A 229 10.72 27.32 -9.83
CA GLU A 229 9.65 28.08 -9.16
C GLU A 229 9.51 27.64 -7.69
N PHE A 230 9.35 26.34 -7.46
CA PHE A 230 9.12 25.82 -6.12
C PHE A 230 10.36 25.85 -5.23
N LYS A 231 11.56 25.71 -5.81
CA LYS A 231 12.82 25.95 -5.07
C LYS A 231 12.91 27.39 -4.59
N ALA A 232 12.52 28.35 -5.41
CA ALA A 232 12.50 29.76 -5.00
C ALA A 232 11.51 29.99 -3.86
N ALA A 233 10.30 29.43 -3.95
CA ALA A 233 9.28 29.53 -2.90
C ALA A 233 9.74 28.93 -1.57
N LEU A 234 10.53 27.85 -1.61
CA LEU A 234 11.05 27.16 -0.41
C LEU A 234 12.44 27.66 0.05
N GLY A 235 13.00 28.72 -0.57
CA GLY A 235 14.32 29.25 -0.21
C GLY A 235 15.50 28.37 -0.64
N HIS A 236 15.32 27.55 -1.67
CA HIS A 236 16.33 26.62 -2.19
C HIS A 236 16.85 26.99 -3.58
N THR A 237 16.74 28.27 -3.98
CA THR A 237 17.30 28.74 -5.26
C THR A 237 18.77 28.36 -5.39
N GLY A 238 19.15 27.78 -6.52
CA GLY A 238 20.53 27.35 -6.78
C GLY A 238 20.99 26.08 -6.01
N ARG A 239 20.11 25.46 -5.25
CA ARG A 239 20.44 24.22 -4.50
C ARG A 239 20.04 22.97 -5.29
N ASN A 240 20.77 21.89 -5.07
CA ASN A 240 20.32 20.54 -5.42
C ASN A 240 19.43 20.02 -4.29
N VAL A 241 18.18 19.72 -4.58
CA VAL A 241 17.20 19.27 -3.57
C VAL A 241 16.99 17.77 -3.68
N LEU A 242 17.48 17.03 -2.68
CA LEU A 242 17.13 15.63 -2.46
C LEU A 242 15.93 15.58 -1.52
N MET A 243 15.05 14.58 -1.66
CA MET A 243 13.87 14.47 -0.80
C MET A 243 13.49 13.02 -0.53
N THR A 244 13.02 12.76 0.69
CA THR A 244 12.23 11.58 1.08
C THR A 244 11.01 12.07 1.85
N PHE A 245 9.82 11.53 1.55
CA PHE A 245 8.62 11.89 2.30
C PHE A 245 7.79 10.68 2.71
N GLY A 246 6.89 10.90 3.65
CA GLY A 246 5.93 9.94 4.20
C GLY A 246 6.09 9.75 5.70
N LEU A 247 5.30 8.85 6.30
CA LEU A 247 5.44 8.51 7.71
C LEU A 247 6.80 7.86 7.97
N LEU A 248 7.58 8.46 8.87
CA LEU A 248 8.96 8.04 9.13
C LEU A 248 8.99 6.81 10.05
N GLY A 249 9.88 5.88 9.73
CA GLY A 249 10.15 4.70 10.54
C GLY A 249 11.35 3.91 10.01
N PRO A 250 11.91 2.97 10.81
CA PRO A 250 13.14 2.23 10.49
C PRO A 250 13.14 1.56 9.11
N GLY A 251 11.97 1.08 8.66
CA GLY A 251 11.84 0.47 7.33
C GLY A 251 12.07 1.41 6.14
N LYS A 252 12.15 2.72 6.38
CA LYS A 252 12.40 3.73 5.33
C LYS A 252 13.87 3.88 4.95
N GLY A 253 14.81 3.36 5.77
CA GLY A 253 16.25 3.40 5.49
C GLY A 253 16.85 4.81 5.45
N LEU A 254 16.27 5.76 6.18
CA LEU A 254 16.75 7.15 6.25
C LEU A 254 18.16 7.24 6.79
N GLU A 255 18.53 6.33 7.68
CA GLU A 255 19.88 6.18 8.22
C GLU A 255 20.93 6.03 7.12
N GLN A 256 20.61 5.24 6.09
CA GLN A 256 21.49 4.98 4.94
C GLN A 256 21.67 6.24 4.09
N MET A 257 20.57 7.00 3.89
CA MET A 257 20.67 8.26 3.14
C MET A 257 21.44 9.33 3.90
N ILE A 258 21.25 9.45 5.22
CA ILE A 258 22.01 10.38 6.07
C ILE A 258 23.51 10.00 6.07
N GLU A 259 23.83 8.71 6.09
CA GLU A 259 25.21 8.22 6.01
C GLU A 259 25.84 8.46 4.62
N ALA A 260 25.06 8.55 3.56
CA ALA A 260 25.52 8.88 2.22
C ALA A 260 25.85 10.39 2.04
N LEU A 261 25.23 11.28 2.83
CA LEU A 261 25.34 12.73 2.66
C LEU A 261 26.77 13.28 2.73
N PRO A 262 27.68 12.86 3.62
CA PRO A 262 29.06 13.39 3.65
C PRO A 262 29.75 13.27 2.29
N ALA A 263 29.59 12.15 1.60
CA ALA A 263 30.18 11.93 0.27
C ALA A 263 29.50 12.78 -0.83
N ILE A 264 28.20 13.02 -0.70
CA ILE A 264 27.42 13.85 -1.62
C ILE A 264 27.79 15.32 -1.44
N VAL A 265 27.72 15.87 -0.23
CA VAL A 265 27.97 17.29 0.03
C VAL A 265 29.44 17.68 -0.15
N LYS A 266 30.37 16.74 0.01
CA LYS A 266 31.79 16.96 -0.31
C LYS A 266 31.98 17.28 -1.79
N ARG A 267 31.16 16.69 -2.68
CA ARG A 267 31.26 16.85 -4.14
C ARG A 267 30.32 17.96 -4.64
N HIS A 268 29.13 18.07 -4.03
CA HIS A 268 28.07 19.03 -4.35
C HIS A 268 27.65 19.80 -3.09
N PRO A 269 28.43 20.77 -2.63
CA PRO A 269 28.21 21.47 -1.35
C PRO A 269 26.89 22.26 -1.29
N GLU A 270 26.29 22.57 -2.44
CA GLU A 270 24.99 23.20 -2.55
C GLU A 270 23.80 22.24 -2.30
N THR A 271 24.08 20.95 -2.06
CA THR A 271 23.02 19.94 -1.87
C THR A 271 22.33 20.08 -0.52
N VAL A 272 21.02 19.97 -0.52
CA VAL A 272 20.17 19.86 0.67
C VAL A 272 19.32 18.59 0.59
N TYR A 273 19.08 17.96 1.72
CA TYR A 273 18.19 16.82 1.85
C TYR A 273 16.97 17.18 2.70
N ARG A 274 15.79 17.07 2.12
CA ARG A 274 14.53 17.33 2.79
C ARG A 274 13.90 16.01 3.26
N ILE A 275 13.70 15.88 4.56
CA ILE A 275 12.99 14.77 5.19
C ILE A 275 11.63 15.29 5.62
N VAL A 276 10.57 14.87 4.92
CA VAL A 276 9.24 15.43 5.05
C VAL A 276 8.26 14.38 5.55
N GLY A 277 7.65 14.63 6.69
CA GLY A 277 6.61 13.81 7.29
C GLY A 277 6.80 13.53 8.77
N ALA A 278 5.67 13.26 9.42
CA ALA A 278 5.64 12.89 10.83
C ALA A 278 6.24 11.50 11.07
N THR A 279 6.72 11.25 12.26
CA THR A 279 7.06 9.89 12.71
C THR A 279 5.79 9.04 12.74
N HIS A 280 5.92 7.76 12.35
CA HIS A 280 4.77 6.86 12.29
C HIS A 280 4.03 6.81 13.63
N PRO A 281 2.69 7.01 13.67
CA PRO A 281 1.94 7.13 14.93
C PRO A 281 2.13 5.96 15.90
N ASN A 282 2.31 4.72 15.38
CA ASN A 282 2.58 3.57 16.23
C ASN A 282 3.94 3.68 16.92
N LEU A 283 4.99 4.16 16.23
CA LEU A 283 6.29 4.38 16.84
C LEU A 283 6.23 5.48 17.91
N VAL A 284 5.51 6.57 17.63
CA VAL A 284 5.32 7.65 18.60
C VAL A 284 4.60 7.14 19.85
N ALA A 285 3.59 6.28 19.68
CA ALA A 285 2.86 5.69 20.81
C ALA A 285 3.71 4.74 21.65
N GLU A 286 4.68 4.06 21.06
CA GLU A 286 5.53 3.08 21.72
C GLU A 286 6.78 3.72 22.36
N GLN A 287 7.41 4.68 21.71
CA GLN A 287 8.73 5.20 22.08
C GLN A 287 8.91 6.72 21.85
N GLY A 288 7.83 7.46 21.60
CA GLY A 288 7.92 8.90 21.32
C GLY A 288 8.67 9.20 20.01
N GLU A 289 9.39 10.30 19.97
CA GLU A 289 10.17 10.74 18.80
C GLU A 289 11.59 10.17 18.75
N THR A 290 11.88 9.13 19.55
CA THR A 290 13.24 8.55 19.68
C THR A 290 13.88 8.22 18.33
N TYR A 291 13.08 7.73 17.37
CA TYR A 291 13.57 7.42 16.02
C TYR A 291 14.08 8.67 15.29
N ARG A 292 13.29 9.76 15.28
CA ARG A 292 13.67 11.03 14.65
C ARG A 292 14.89 11.64 15.35
N GLU A 293 14.90 11.62 16.67
CA GLU A 293 16.02 12.14 17.47
C GLU A 293 17.32 11.38 17.18
N ALA A 294 17.25 10.06 16.98
CA ALA A 294 18.39 9.24 16.59
C ALA A 294 18.93 9.64 15.20
N LEU A 295 18.06 9.86 14.21
CA LEU A 295 18.44 10.35 12.88
C LEU A 295 19.12 11.73 12.96
N GLN A 296 18.57 12.65 13.74
CA GLN A 296 19.16 13.99 13.95
C GLN A 296 20.52 13.90 14.64
N ALA A 297 20.66 13.01 15.63
CA ALA A 297 21.94 12.77 16.29
C ALA A 297 22.98 12.17 15.31
N GLN A 298 22.55 11.28 14.40
CA GLN A 298 23.41 10.75 13.34
C GLN A 298 23.87 11.87 12.39
N ALA A 299 22.99 12.74 11.96
CA ALA A 299 23.32 13.87 11.09
C ALA A 299 24.37 14.80 11.73
N ARG A 300 24.18 15.16 13.00
CA ARG A 300 25.16 15.96 13.76
C ARG A 300 26.51 15.26 13.88
N ARG A 301 26.52 13.97 14.21
CA ARG A 301 27.76 13.18 14.33
C ARG A 301 28.54 13.14 13.01
N LEU A 302 27.84 13.11 11.87
CA LEU A 302 28.43 13.11 10.54
C LEU A 302 28.74 14.52 10.00
N GLY A 303 28.39 15.59 10.72
CA GLY A 303 28.62 16.97 10.32
C GLY A 303 27.80 17.42 9.12
N VAL A 304 26.63 16.82 8.88
CA VAL A 304 25.76 17.12 7.74
C VAL A 304 24.40 17.71 8.12
N ASP A 305 24.18 17.99 9.39
CA ASP A 305 22.93 18.56 9.92
C ASP A 305 22.53 19.89 9.24
N ALA A 306 23.50 20.74 8.89
CA ALA A 306 23.26 21.98 8.14
C ALA A 306 22.74 21.73 6.68
N HIS A 307 22.86 20.51 6.18
CA HIS A 307 22.38 20.12 4.86
C HIS A 307 21.01 19.41 4.91
N ILE A 308 20.41 19.24 6.09
CA ILE A 308 19.14 18.52 6.25
C ILE A 308 18.05 19.48 6.71
N TYR A 309 16.93 19.45 6.00
CA TYR A 309 15.70 20.16 6.38
C TYR A 309 14.67 19.12 6.87
N TRP A 310 14.25 19.26 8.11
CA TRP A 310 13.24 18.44 8.75
C TRP A 310 11.89 19.14 8.70
N ASP A 311 10.87 18.48 8.11
CA ASP A 311 9.47 18.86 8.25
C ASP A 311 8.74 17.69 8.91
N ASP A 312 8.38 17.84 10.18
CA ASP A 312 7.81 16.79 11.02
C ASP A 312 6.27 16.75 10.98
N ARG A 313 5.69 17.52 10.08
CA ARG A 313 4.24 17.57 9.90
C ARG A 313 3.76 16.49 8.94
N PHE A 314 2.53 16.05 9.14
CA PHE A 314 1.77 15.39 8.10
C PHE A 314 1.13 16.48 7.23
N LEU A 315 1.70 16.72 6.06
CA LEU A 315 1.28 17.78 5.15
C LEU A 315 -0.04 17.43 4.46
N ASP A 316 -0.81 18.44 4.09
CA ASP A 316 -1.87 18.26 3.10
C ASP A 316 -1.29 18.00 1.70
N ASN A 317 -2.12 17.49 0.80
CA ASN A 317 -1.68 17.12 -0.54
C ASN A 317 -1.08 18.29 -1.32
N THR A 318 -1.63 19.50 -1.20
CA THR A 318 -1.14 20.67 -1.94
C THR A 318 0.26 21.06 -1.50
N GLU A 319 0.46 21.20 -0.17
CA GLU A 319 1.76 21.56 0.39
C GLU A 319 2.81 20.45 0.14
N LEU A 320 2.43 19.17 0.24
CA LEU A 320 3.30 18.05 -0.08
C LEU A 320 3.76 18.07 -1.53
N LEU A 321 2.83 18.29 -2.46
CA LEU A 321 3.13 18.36 -3.89
C LEU A 321 4.03 19.54 -4.21
N ASP A 322 3.82 20.70 -3.60
CA ASP A 322 4.67 21.88 -3.78
C ASP A 322 6.11 21.61 -3.31
N GLN A 323 6.27 20.87 -2.21
CA GLN A 323 7.60 20.44 -1.75
C GLN A 323 8.22 19.41 -2.70
N LEU A 324 7.43 18.47 -3.21
CA LEU A 324 7.91 17.48 -4.16
C LEU A 324 8.26 18.10 -5.52
N GLU A 325 7.53 19.15 -5.95
CA GLU A 325 7.89 19.94 -7.14
C GLU A 325 9.29 20.53 -7.06
N ALA A 326 9.72 21.00 -5.88
CA ALA A 326 11.08 21.53 -5.67
C ALA A 326 12.18 20.45 -5.71
N CYS A 327 11.82 19.18 -5.66
CA CYS A 327 12.76 18.07 -5.59
C CYS A 327 13.45 17.82 -6.94
N ASP A 328 14.77 17.60 -6.93
CA ASP A 328 15.54 17.14 -8.10
C ASP A 328 15.63 15.61 -8.13
N ILE A 329 15.95 15.01 -6.97
CA ILE A 329 16.14 13.57 -6.83
C ILE A 329 15.35 13.11 -5.60
N TYR A 330 14.38 12.25 -5.84
CA TYR A 330 13.64 11.56 -4.78
C TYR A 330 14.39 10.30 -4.37
N VAL A 331 14.65 10.14 -3.07
CA VAL A 331 15.41 8.98 -2.56
C VAL A 331 14.51 8.11 -1.71
N THR A 332 14.43 6.83 -2.03
CA THR A 332 13.59 5.85 -1.30
C THR A 332 14.40 4.57 -1.02
N PRO A 333 15.29 4.60 0.00
CA PRO A 333 16.20 3.50 0.31
C PRO A 333 15.55 2.47 1.25
N TYR A 334 14.32 2.06 0.92
CA TYR A 334 13.52 1.19 1.76
C TYR A 334 14.17 -0.17 2.00
N LEU A 335 14.05 -0.67 3.23
CA LEU A 335 14.66 -1.92 3.66
C LEU A 335 13.79 -3.14 3.40
N ASN A 336 12.45 -2.95 3.34
CA ASN A 336 11.53 -4.03 2.99
C ASN A 336 11.49 -4.21 1.47
N LEU A 337 12.24 -5.18 0.96
CA LEU A 337 12.31 -5.47 -0.47
C LEU A 337 11.04 -6.12 -1.05
N GLN A 338 10.15 -6.61 -0.21
CA GLN A 338 8.88 -7.22 -0.62
C GLN A 338 7.75 -6.18 -0.77
N GLN A 339 8.03 -4.90 -0.58
CA GLN A 339 6.99 -3.86 -0.68
C GLN A 339 6.42 -3.80 -2.11
N ALA A 340 5.18 -4.28 -2.26
CA ALA A 340 4.50 -4.40 -3.54
C ALA A 340 3.93 -3.09 -4.06
N THR A 341 3.69 -2.10 -3.19
CA THR A 341 3.12 -0.80 -3.56
C THR A 341 3.75 0.32 -2.71
N SER A 342 4.02 1.46 -3.34
CA SER A 342 4.53 2.67 -2.68
C SER A 342 3.91 3.91 -3.31
N GLY A 343 2.93 4.51 -2.64
CA GLY A 343 2.30 5.76 -3.10
C GLY A 343 3.30 6.91 -3.21
N THR A 344 4.28 6.98 -2.29
CA THR A 344 5.32 8.03 -2.33
C THR A 344 6.21 7.91 -3.56
N LEU A 345 6.50 6.69 -4.01
CA LEU A 345 7.23 6.45 -5.25
C LEU A 345 6.38 6.84 -6.48
N SER A 346 5.09 6.46 -6.50
CA SER A 346 4.17 6.83 -7.59
C SER A 346 4.09 8.35 -7.75
N TYR A 347 3.96 9.09 -6.66
CA TYR A 347 3.94 10.56 -6.70
C TYR A 347 5.25 11.14 -7.25
N ALA A 348 6.41 10.64 -6.81
CA ALA A 348 7.70 11.12 -7.29
C ALA A 348 7.89 10.87 -8.80
N VAL A 349 7.48 9.70 -9.28
CA VAL A 349 7.55 9.34 -10.71
C VAL A 349 6.58 10.19 -11.54
N ALA A 350 5.33 10.33 -11.09
CA ALA A 350 4.32 11.13 -11.79
C ALA A 350 4.69 12.61 -11.90
N LEU A 351 5.35 13.18 -10.88
CA LEU A 351 5.85 14.55 -10.93
C LEU A 351 7.22 14.66 -11.65
N GLY A 352 7.68 13.60 -12.28
CA GLY A 352 8.91 13.61 -13.09
C GLY A 352 10.18 13.80 -12.26
N LYS A 353 10.24 13.27 -11.04
CA LYS A 353 11.46 13.35 -10.23
C LYS A 353 12.42 12.23 -10.62
N ALA A 354 13.71 12.52 -10.70
CA ALA A 354 14.68 11.45 -10.77
C ALA A 354 14.65 10.65 -9.46
N VAL A 355 14.62 9.32 -9.55
CA VAL A 355 14.48 8.47 -8.37
C VAL A 355 15.74 7.65 -8.16
N VAL A 356 16.23 7.62 -6.91
CA VAL A 356 17.24 6.66 -6.43
C VAL A 356 16.57 5.78 -5.38
N SER A 357 16.54 4.47 -5.60
CA SER A 357 15.76 3.53 -4.80
C SER A 357 16.49 2.22 -4.56
N THR A 358 16.26 1.57 -3.42
CA THR A 358 16.54 0.13 -3.28
C THR A 358 15.58 -0.67 -4.17
N PRO A 359 15.95 -1.91 -4.56
CA PRO A 359 15.19 -2.69 -5.54
C PRO A 359 14.01 -3.44 -4.91
N TYR A 360 13.18 -2.76 -4.11
CA TYR A 360 11.92 -3.37 -3.66
C TYR A 360 10.97 -3.58 -4.84
N VAL A 361 10.00 -4.46 -4.67
CA VAL A 361 9.15 -4.97 -5.76
C VAL A 361 8.58 -3.85 -6.63
N HIS A 362 7.88 -2.88 -6.05
CA HIS A 362 7.29 -1.77 -6.79
C HIS A 362 8.35 -0.90 -7.49
N ALA A 363 9.51 -0.68 -6.84
CA ALA A 363 10.59 0.09 -7.44
C ALA A 363 11.20 -0.60 -8.66
N ARG A 364 11.36 -1.94 -8.62
CA ARG A 364 11.85 -2.69 -9.80
C ARG A 364 10.90 -2.57 -10.98
N GLU A 365 9.59 -2.61 -10.73
CA GLU A 365 8.58 -2.52 -11.79
C GLU A 365 8.47 -1.08 -12.33
N LEU A 366 8.32 -0.09 -11.44
CA LEU A 366 8.05 1.29 -11.84
C LEU A 366 9.28 2.01 -12.38
N LEU A 367 10.48 1.70 -11.86
CA LEU A 367 11.75 2.36 -12.25
C LEU A 367 12.52 1.65 -13.38
N ALA A 368 11.93 0.62 -13.97
CA ALA A 368 12.51 -0.06 -15.14
C ALA A 368 12.79 0.91 -16.30
N ASP A 369 13.55 0.46 -17.29
CA ASP A 369 13.83 1.18 -18.54
C ASP A 369 14.47 2.58 -18.36
N GLY A 370 15.20 2.75 -17.24
CA GLY A 370 15.90 4.01 -16.94
C GLY A 370 15.00 5.13 -16.42
N VAL A 371 13.82 4.80 -15.90
CA VAL A 371 12.92 5.73 -15.19
C VAL A 371 13.54 6.18 -13.88
N GLY A 372 14.36 5.30 -13.22
CA GLY A 372 15.11 5.63 -12.03
C GLY A 372 16.41 4.83 -11.93
N VAL A 373 17.07 4.95 -10.78
CA VAL A 373 18.32 4.24 -10.46
C VAL A 373 18.10 3.33 -9.28
N LEU A 374 18.32 2.04 -9.47
CA LEU A 374 18.28 1.05 -8.38
C LEU A 374 19.67 0.90 -7.77
N VAL A 375 19.72 0.85 -6.43
CA VAL A 375 20.97 0.72 -5.65
C VAL A 375 20.86 -0.46 -4.70
N GLU A 376 22.04 -1.00 -4.30
CA GLU A 376 22.10 -2.08 -3.33
C GLU A 376 21.50 -1.67 -1.98
N PRO A 377 20.68 -2.54 -1.36
CA PRO A 377 20.14 -2.31 -0.02
C PRO A 377 21.28 -2.18 1.02
N HIS A 378 21.02 -1.43 2.07
CA HIS A 378 21.98 -1.19 3.17
C HIS A 378 23.33 -0.60 2.74
N SER A 379 23.40 0.07 1.58
CA SER A 379 24.64 0.64 1.03
C SER A 379 24.55 2.16 0.88
N SER A 380 25.01 2.89 1.87
CA SER A 380 25.15 4.35 1.81
C SER A 380 26.10 4.80 0.70
N SER A 381 27.14 4.02 0.42
CA SER A 381 28.08 4.29 -0.68
C SER A 381 27.41 4.17 -2.05
N ALA A 382 26.55 3.16 -2.28
CA ALA A 382 25.82 3.02 -3.53
C ALA A 382 24.80 4.16 -3.74
N ILE A 383 24.14 4.61 -2.66
CA ILE A 383 23.26 5.78 -2.70
C ILE A 383 24.07 7.03 -3.09
N ALA A 384 25.19 7.29 -2.41
CA ALA A 384 26.04 8.44 -2.68
C ALA A 384 26.55 8.44 -4.13
N GLU A 385 27.00 7.30 -4.63
CA GLU A 385 27.49 7.17 -6.01
C GLU A 385 26.37 7.43 -7.03
N ALA A 386 25.17 6.88 -6.82
CA ALA A 386 24.03 7.09 -7.70
C ALA A 386 23.61 8.57 -7.75
N VAL A 387 23.49 9.22 -6.59
CA VAL A 387 23.16 10.66 -6.50
C VAL A 387 24.24 11.50 -7.17
N ASN A 388 25.52 11.28 -6.86
CA ASN A 388 26.63 12.01 -7.46
C ASN A 388 26.65 11.88 -8.99
N ARG A 389 26.45 10.66 -9.54
CA ARG A 389 26.39 10.44 -10.98
C ARG A 389 25.24 11.18 -11.67
N LEU A 390 24.12 11.38 -10.99
CA LEU A 390 23.01 12.16 -11.52
C LEU A 390 23.31 13.67 -11.47
N LEU A 391 23.93 14.14 -10.38
CA LEU A 391 24.27 15.57 -10.21
C LEU A 391 25.45 16.01 -11.07
N ASP A 392 26.41 15.11 -11.35
CA ASP A 392 27.55 15.34 -12.24
C ASP A 392 27.16 15.49 -13.71
N ASP A 393 26.02 14.91 -14.12
CA ASP A 393 25.55 14.89 -15.50
C ASP A 393 24.13 15.47 -15.58
N PRO A 394 23.98 16.82 -15.72
CA PRO A 394 22.68 17.48 -15.84
C PRO A 394 21.83 16.97 -17.01
N ALA A 395 22.46 16.51 -18.10
CA ALA A 395 21.73 15.98 -19.25
C ALA A 395 21.09 14.61 -18.89
N ARG A 396 21.83 13.76 -18.19
CA ARG A 396 21.33 12.49 -17.66
C ARG A 396 20.21 12.71 -16.63
N LEU A 397 20.42 13.62 -15.70
CA LEU A 397 19.39 13.97 -14.70
C LEU A 397 18.10 14.42 -15.39
N ALA A 398 18.18 15.36 -16.34
CA ALA A 398 17.02 15.83 -17.09
C ALA A 398 16.35 14.72 -17.92
N ALA A 399 17.14 13.81 -18.53
CA ALA A 399 16.61 12.69 -19.27
C ALA A 399 15.88 11.68 -18.36
N THR A 400 16.41 11.43 -17.16
CA THR A 400 15.77 10.57 -16.14
C THR A 400 14.44 11.17 -15.68
N LYS A 401 14.42 12.48 -15.37
CA LYS A 401 13.21 13.21 -15.00
C LYS A 401 12.11 13.11 -16.08
N ARG A 402 12.47 13.30 -17.35
CA ARG A 402 11.50 13.18 -18.47
C ARG A 402 10.95 11.77 -18.62
N ARG A 403 11.79 10.74 -18.44
CA ARG A 403 11.31 9.34 -18.48
C ARG A 403 10.38 9.03 -17.30
N ALA A 404 10.70 9.55 -16.12
CA ALA A 404 9.83 9.42 -14.96
C ALA A 404 8.45 10.04 -15.24
N TYR A 405 8.42 11.29 -15.70
CA TYR A 405 7.17 11.99 -16.01
C TYR A 405 6.34 11.29 -17.11
N ALA A 406 7.00 10.73 -18.12
CA ALA A 406 6.31 9.99 -19.17
C ALA A 406 5.79 8.59 -18.73
N ARG A 407 6.32 8.06 -17.63
CA ARG A 407 5.89 6.79 -17.04
C ARG A 407 4.70 6.96 -16.08
N GLY A 408 4.69 8.02 -15.28
CA GLY A 408 3.66 8.34 -14.28
C GLY A 408 2.52 9.11 -14.88
#